data_8f7d1bc337b7f1bb7660c00e777a09bf
#
_entry.id   8f7d1bc337b7f1bb7660c00e777a09bf
#
_cell.length_a   1.000
_cell.length_b   1.000
_cell.length_c   1.000
_cell.angle_alpha   90.00
_cell.angle_beta   90.00
_cell.angle_gamma   90.00
#
_symmetry.space_group_name_H-M   'P 1'
#
loop_
_entity.id
_entity.type
_entity.pdbx_description
1 polymer ?
#
loop_
_entity_poly.entity_id
_entity_poly.type
_entity_poly.pdbx_seq_one_letter_code
_entity_poly.pdbx_strand_id
1 'polypeptide(L)'
;QLGRSVGDMYQAAFIPGLLLTAMYAGYIFVISILQPKSLPALPPEARNLRQPDGSSGLASLLAILAVGYISAWLFKTTYLAAAKPSLANDEAMVYSGAIGVILTYSIALANRKLKLGLLSKMAEQVILVLVPPLALIFLVLGTIFVGIATPTEGGGMGALGAMLLALANRRLSTDLLKQAMNS
;
A
#
# COMPACT_ATOMS: atom_id res chain seq x y z
N GLN A 1 1.67 -30.48 12.94
CA GLN A 1 2.29 -29.15 13.12
C GLN A 1 3.75 -29.28 12.72
N LEU A 2 4.12 -28.69 11.58
CA LEU A 2 5.46 -28.85 10.96
C LEU A 2 6.56 -27.98 11.63
N GLY A 3 6.30 -27.36 12.79
CA GLY A 3 7.28 -26.54 13.52
C GLY A 3 7.83 -25.32 12.74
N ARG A 4 7.18 -24.95 11.64
CA ARG A 4 7.56 -23.78 10.84
C ARG A 4 6.79 -22.54 11.28
N SER A 5 7.47 -21.41 11.35
CA SER A 5 6.82 -20.14 11.66
C SER A 5 5.92 -19.69 10.50
N VAL A 6 4.88 -18.91 10.81
CA VAL A 6 4.02 -18.32 9.79
C VAL A 6 4.83 -17.40 8.87
N GLY A 7 5.85 -16.72 9.40
CA GLY A 7 6.79 -15.92 8.63
C GLY A 7 7.56 -16.71 7.56
N ASP A 8 8.02 -17.94 7.90
CA ASP A 8 8.70 -18.83 6.94
C ASP A 8 7.77 -19.23 5.79
N MET A 9 6.49 -19.45 6.08
CA MET A 9 5.49 -19.77 5.04
C MET A 9 5.25 -18.61 4.09
N TYR A 10 5.18 -17.38 4.59
CA TYR A 10 5.05 -16.18 3.74
C TYR A 10 6.30 -15.94 2.89
N GLN A 11 7.49 -16.13 3.46
CA GLN A 11 8.74 -16.04 2.70
C GLN A 11 8.80 -17.09 1.59
N ALA A 12 8.41 -18.31 1.87
CA ALA A 12 8.36 -19.38 0.87
C ALA A 12 7.35 -19.10 -0.25
N ALA A 13 6.23 -18.43 0.06
CA ALA A 13 5.19 -18.08 -0.91
C ALA A 13 5.57 -16.87 -1.80
N PHE A 14 6.61 -16.10 -1.46
CA PHE A 14 6.99 -14.88 -2.18
C PHE A 14 7.42 -15.15 -3.62
N ILE A 15 8.32 -16.12 -3.84
CA ILE A 15 8.81 -16.47 -5.18
C ILE A 15 7.68 -17.04 -6.06
N PRO A 16 6.89 -18.04 -5.60
CA PRO A 16 5.72 -18.52 -6.35
C PRO A 16 4.71 -17.42 -6.66
N GLY A 17 4.47 -16.49 -5.74
CA GLY A 17 3.57 -15.36 -5.92
C GLY A 17 4.04 -14.39 -7.00
N LEU A 18 5.34 -14.05 -7.01
CA LEU A 18 5.93 -13.24 -8.08
C LEU A 18 5.87 -13.93 -9.44
N LEU A 19 6.15 -15.25 -9.47
CA LEU A 19 6.06 -16.02 -10.71
C LEU A 19 4.64 -16.01 -11.26
N LEU A 20 3.65 -16.25 -10.41
CA LEU A 20 2.24 -16.21 -10.79
C LEU A 20 1.82 -14.82 -11.31
N THR A 21 2.24 -13.76 -10.65
CA THR A 21 2.00 -12.38 -11.08
C THR A 21 2.64 -12.10 -12.44
N ALA A 22 3.87 -12.56 -12.66
CA ALA A 22 4.56 -12.42 -13.94
C ALA A 22 3.85 -13.22 -15.05
N MET A 23 3.34 -14.42 -14.74
CA MET A 23 2.56 -15.22 -15.69
C MET A 23 1.25 -14.52 -16.08
N TYR A 24 0.51 -13.97 -15.13
CA TYR A 24 -0.70 -13.20 -15.44
C TYR A 24 -0.41 -11.94 -16.27
N ALA A 25 0.61 -11.20 -15.89
CA ALA A 25 1.04 -10.02 -16.66
C ALA A 25 1.47 -10.41 -18.08
N GLY A 26 2.25 -11.48 -18.22
CA GLY A 26 2.66 -12.04 -19.51
C GLY A 26 1.48 -12.50 -20.35
N TYR A 27 0.51 -13.18 -19.74
CA TYR A 27 -0.72 -13.60 -20.43
C TYR A 27 -1.50 -12.39 -20.97
N ILE A 28 -1.73 -11.38 -20.13
CA ILE A 28 -2.44 -10.16 -20.56
C ILE A 28 -1.66 -9.46 -21.66
N PHE A 29 -0.34 -9.39 -21.57
CA PHE A 29 0.52 -8.80 -22.60
C PHE A 29 0.40 -9.56 -23.94
N VAL A 30 0.47 -10.88 -23.91
CA VAL A 30 0.32 -11.72 -25.11
C VAL A 30 -1.07 -11.54 -25.74
N ILE A 31 -2.14 -11.57 -24.93
CA ILE A 31 -3.51 -11.37 -25.43
C ILE A 31 -3.68 -9.96 -26.00
N SER A 32 -3.04 -8.94 -25.43
CA SER A 32 -3.11 -7.57 -25.96
C SER A 32 -2.54 -7.44 -27.36
N ILE A 33 -1.56 -8.31 -27.71
CA ILE A 33 -0.96 -8.35 -29.05
C ILE A 33 -1.79 -9.23 -30.00
N LEU A 34 -2.19 -10.41 -29.53
CA LEU A 34 -2.89 -11.40 -30.39
C LEU A 34 -4.36 -11.06 -30.61
N GLN A 35 -5.02 -10.48 -29.60
CA GLN A 35 -6.44 -10.16 -29.63
C GLN A 35 -6.73 -8.74 -29.12
N PRO A 36 -6.29 -7.68 -29.84
CA PRO A 36 -6.45 -6.29 -29.37
C PRO A 36 -7.92 -5.87 -29.21
N LYS A 37 -8.85 -6.57 -29.84
CA LYS A 37 -10.30 -6.32 -29.66
C LYS A 37 -10.83 -6.76 -28.31
N SER A 38 -10.22 -7.76 -27.68
CA SER A 38 -10.60 -8.27 -26.36
C SER A 38 -10.10 -7.39 -25.21
N LEU A 39 -9.10 -6.55 -25.48
CA LEU A 39 -8.50 -5.61 -24.55
C LEU A 39 -8.53 -4.19 -25.17
N PRO A 40 -9.71 -3.54 -25.19
CA PRO A 40 -9.80 -2.21 -25.78
C PRO A 40 -8.90 -1.23 -25.01
N ALA A 41 -8.19 -0.40 -25.77
CA ALA A 41 -7.33 0.61 -25.17
C ALA A 41 -8.16 1.59 -24.35
N LEU A 42 -7.58 2.10 -23.25
CA LEU A 42 -8.22 3.13 -22.44
C LEU A 42 -8.65 4.33 -23.30
N PRO A 43 -9.82 4.91 -23.04
CA PRO A 43 -10.26 6.14 -23.69
C PRO A 43 -9.18 7.23 -23.62
N PRO A 44 -9.06 8.09 -24.65
CA PRO A 44 -8.03 9.14 -24.66
C PRO A 44 -8.05 10.03 -23.41
N GLU A 45 -9.23 10.26 -22.84
CA GLU A 45 -9.45 11.03 -21.63
C GLU A 45 -8.82 10.38 -20.39
N ALA A 46 -8.85 9.06 -20.31
CA ALA A 46 -8.22 8.31 -19.21
C ALA A 46 -6.70 8.14 -19.37
N ARG A 47 -6.17 8.37 -20.61
CA ARG A 47 -4.71 8.31 -20.86
C ARG A 47 -4.01 9.61 -20.44
N ASN A 48 -4.72 10.72 -20.40
CA ASN A 48 -4.16 12.02 -20.10
C ASN A 48 -4.26 12.31 -18.60
N LEU A 49 -3.35 11.72 -17.83
CA LEU A 49 -3.08 12.11 -16.43
C LEU A 49 -2.35 13.47 -16.36
N ARG A 50 -2.47 14.30 -17.41
CA ARG A 50 -1.89 15.64 -17.43
C ARG A 50 -2.73 16.58 -16.58
N GLN A 51 -2.05 17.34 -15.75
CA GLN A 51 -2.65 18.45 -15.04
C GLN A 51 -3.07 19.55 -16.03
N PRO A 52 -3.95 20.49 -15.63
CA PRO A 52 -4.27 21.65 -16.44
C PRO A 52 -3.05 22.42 -16.95
N ASP A 53 -1.94 22.35 -16.22
CA ASP A 53 -0.65 22.99 -16.53
C ASP A 53 0.21 22.18 -17.53
N GLY A 54 -0.32 21.10 -18.10
CA GLY A 54 0.40 20.24 -19.04
C GLY A 54 1.46 19.31 -18.42
N SER A 55 1.74 19.41 -17.13
CA SER A 55 2.70 18.56 -16.43
C SER A 55 2.10 17.19 -16.12
N SER A 56 2.93 16.14 -16.23
CA SER A 56 2.55 14.83 -15.71
C SER A 56 2.72 14.86 -14.18
N GLY A 57 1.67 14.56 -13.41
CA GLY A 57 1.75 14.48 -11.96
C GLY A 57 2.67 13.36 -11.44
N LEU A 58 3.28 12.59 -12.34
CA LEU A 58 4.16 11.46 -12.03
C LEU A 58 5.42 11.89 -11.28
N ALA A 59 6.03 13.01 -11.66
CA ALA A 59 7.24 13.52 -11.00
C ALA A 59 6.97 13.82 -9.51
N SER A 60 5.83 14.46 -9.22
CA SER A 60 5.39 14.74 -7.86
C SER A 60 5.07 13.48 -7.07
N LEU A 61 4.47 12.46 -7.71
CA LEU A 61 4.21 11.16 -7.10
C LEU A 61 5.52 10.45 -6.75
N LEU A 62 6.46 10.39 -7.70
CA LEU A 62 7.77 9.77 -7.48
C LEU A 62 8.56 10.50 -6.39
N ALA A 63 8.49 11.84 -6.35
CA ALA A 63 9.17 12.64 -5.33
C ALA A 63 8.66 12.30 -3.92
N ILE A 64 7.34 12.22 -3.73
CA ILE A 64 6.80 11.91 -2.40
C ILE A 64 7.02 10.45 -2.00
N LEU A 65 6.99 9.51 -2.95
CA LEU A 65 7.38 8.12 -2.68
C LEU A 65 8.85 8.00 -2.30
N ALA A 66 9.73 8.76 -2.97
CA ALA A 66 11.14 8.84 -2.62
C ALA A 66 11.34 9.43 -1.21
N VAL A 67 10.61 10.47 -0.84
CA VAL A 67 10.63 11.03 0.53
C VAL A 67 10.22 9.98 1.54
N GLY A 68 9.14 9.22 1.29
CA GLY A 68 8.70 8.12 2.15
C GLY A 68 9.77 7.02 2.30
N TYR A 69 10.38 6.61 1.20
CA TYR A 69 11.43 5.61 1.20
C TYR A 69 12.69 6.09 1.93
N ILE A 70 13.15 7.30 1.62
CA ILE A 70 14.35 7.88 2.25
C ILE A 70 14.12 8.06 3.75
N SER A 71 12.95 8.52 4.18
CA SER A 71 12.63 8.67 5.60
C SER A 71 12.60 7.33 6.33
N ALA A 72 12.05 6.28 5.72
CA ALA A 72 12.08 4.93 6.26
C ALA A 72 13.51 4.39 6.37
N TRP A 73 14.31 4.58 5.32
CA TRP A 73 15.72 4.17 5.30
C TRP A 73 16.55 4.91 6.36
N LEU A 74 16.42 6.23 6.45
CA LEU A 74 17.10 7.03 7.47
C LEU A 74 16.68 6.59 8.87
N PHE A 75 15.39 6.40 9.12
CA PHE A 75 14.90 5.94 10.43
C PHE A 75 15.49 4.58 10.81
N LYS A 76 15.56 3.64 9.85
CA LYS A 76 16.18 2.33 10.06
C LYS A 76 17.66 2.44 10.39
N THR A 77 18.42 3.19 9.60
CA THR A 77 19.88 3.24 9.69
C THR A 77 20.40 4.10 10.81
N THR A 78 19.66 5.15 11.20
CA THR A 78 20.09 6.07 12.26
C THR A 78 19.47 5.72 13.60
N TYR A 79 18.15 5.77 13.67
CA TYR A 79 17.43 5.63 14.94
C TYR A 79 17.35 4.19 15.42
N LEU A 80 16.89 3.25 14.57
CA LEU A 80 16.74 1.86 14.99
C LEU A 80 18.08 1.19 15.22
N ALA A 81 19.08 1.47 14.39
CA ALA A 81 20.42 0.93 14.57
C ALA A 81 21.07 1.38 15.89
N ALA A 82 20.78 2.60 16.34
CA ALA A 82 21.30 3.13 17.60
C ALA A 82 20.47 2.71 18.82
N ALA A 83 19.13 2.76 18.71
CA ALA A 83 18.22 2.54 19.84
C ALA A 83 17.95 1.05 20.12
N LYS A 84 17.96 0.20 19.11
CA LYS A 84 17.66 -1.23 19.21
C LYS A 84 18.54 -2.07 18.27
N PRO A 85 19.84 -2.19 18.54
CA PRO A 85 20.78 -2.92 17.66
C PRO A 85 20.50 -4.43 17.56
N SER A 86 19.75 -5.00 18.53
CA SER A 86 19.37 -6.41 18.57
C SER A 86 18.07 -6.73 17.83
N LEU A 87 17.43 -5.72 17.23
CA LEU A 87 16.16 -5.91 16.52
C LEU A 87 16.37 -6.74 15.24
N ALA A 88 15.51 -7.73 15.02
CA ALA A 88 15.54 -8.51 13.80
C ALA A 88 15.33 -7.61 12.56
N ASN A 89 15.92 -7.98 11.44
CA ASN A 89 15.94 -7.12 10.25
C ASN A 89 14.54 -6.91 9.63
N ASP A 90 13.69 -7.92 9.71
CA ASP A 90 12.29 -7.93 9.32
C ASP A 90 11.44 -7.01 10.21
N GLU A 91 11.62 -7.07 11.54
CA GLU A 91 10.99 -6.14 12.47
C GLU A 91 11.40 -4.69 12.19
N ALA A 92 12.70 -4.46 11.97
CA ALA A 92 13.21 -3.14 11.64
C ALA A 92 12.61 -2.60 10.32
N MET A 93 12.35 -3.47 9.33
CA MET A 93 11.66 -3.12 8.10
C MET A 93 10.21 -2.70 8.34
N VAL A 94 9.47 -3.44 9.19
CA VAL A 94 8.09 -3.11 9.53
C VAL A 94 7.99 -1.74 10.20
N TYR A 95 8.80 -1.48 11.22
CA TYR A 95 8.80 -0.18 11.92
C TYR A 95 9.20 0.97 11.01
N SER A 96 10.27 0.81 10.23
CA SER A 96 10.73 1.87 9.32
C SER A 96 9.74 2.12 8.18
N GLY A 97 9.15 1.06 7.63
CA GLY A 97 8.10 1.17 6.61
C GLY A 97 6.87 1.91 7.13
N ALA A 98 6.43 1.61 8.37
CA ALA A 98 5.32 2.32 8.99
C ALA A 98 5.60 3.83 9.11
N ILE A 99 6.79 4.22 9.54
CA ILE A 99 7.20 5.64 9.62
C ILE A 99 7.18 6.30 8.24
N GLY A 100 7.72 5.62 7.20
CA GLY A 100 7.69 6.13 5.82
C GLY A 100 6.26 6.37 5.31
N VAL A 101 5.36 5.42 5.56
CA VAL A 101 3.94 5.53 5.18
C VAL A 101 3.23 6.65 5.93
N ILE A 102 3.41 6.75 7.26
CA ILE A 102 2.79 7.79 8.08
C ILE A 102 3.26 9.17 7.61
N LEU A 103 4.55 9.33 7.35
CA LEU A 103 5.12 10.60 6.93
C LEU A 103 4.61 11.01 5.55
N THR A 104 4.61 10.09 4.58
CA THR A 104 4.08 10.31 3.23
C THR A 104 2.61 10.72 3.26
N TYR A 105 1.81 10.00 4.03
CA TYR A 105 0.38 10.29 4.19
C TYR A 105 0.14 11.64 4.88
N SER A 106 0.91 11.95 5.92
CA SER A 106 0.82 13.22 6.64
C SER A 106 1.16 14.41 5.75
N ILE A 107 2.19 14.29 4.91
CA ILE A 107 2.56 15.34 3.93
C ILE A 107 1.43 15.54 2.92
N ALA A 108 0.86 14.46 2.38
CA ALA A 108 -0.24 14.56 1.42
C ALA A 108 -1.49 15.20 2.05
N LEU A 109 -1.79 14.84 3.30
CA LEU A 109 -2.91 15.43 4.05
C LEU A 109 -2.68 16.91 4.37
N ALA A 110 -1.46 17.29 4.75
CA ALA A 110 -1.07 18.67 5.00
C ALA A 110 -1.15 19.49 3.71
N ASN A 111 -0.64 18.96 2.59
CA ASN A 111 -0.74 19.61 1.28
C ASN A 111 -2.19 19.90 0.91
N ARG A 112 -3.09 18.93 1.12
CA ARG A 112 -4.52 19.08 0.85
C ARG A 112 -5.19 20.12 1.74
N LYS A 113 -4.95 20.04 3.07
CA LYS A 113 -5.58 20.96 4.04
C LYS A 113 -5.07 22.38 3.96
N LEU A 114 -3.76 22.55 3.82
CA LEU A 114 -3.09 23.85 3.78
C LEU A 114 -3.00 24.43 2.37
N LYS A 115 -3.46 23.69 1.36
CA LYS A 115 -3.40 24.10 -0.07
C LYS A 115 -2.01 24.56 -0.49
N LEU A 116 -0.96 23.86 -0.05
CA LEU A 116 0.43 24.24 -0.27
C LEU A 116 0.86 24.16 -1.75
N GLY A 117 0.15 23.39 -2.56
CA GLY A 117 0.47 23.24 -3.99
C GLY A 117 1.77 22.48 -4.27
N LEU A 118 2.37 21.83 -3.26
CA LEU A 118 3.62 21.09 -3.40
C LEU A 118 3.45 19.79 -4.18
N LEU A 119 2.27 19.16 -4.02
CA LEU A 119 1.94 17.91 -4.71
C LEU A 119 0.93 18.16 -5.82
N SER A 120 1.10 17.41 -6.90
CA SER A 120 0.11 17.35 -7.96
C SER A 120 -1.21 16.78 -7.42
N LYS A 121 -2.35 17.23 -7.97
CA LYS A 121 -3.67 16.69 -7.61
C LYS A 121 -3.74 15.17 -7.79
N MET A 122 -3.06 14.64 -8.81
CA MET A 122 -2.94 13.22 -9.06
C MET A 122 -2.18 12.51 -7.93
N ALA A 123 -0.99 12.99 -7.56
CA ALA A 123 -0.18 12.40 -6.49
C ALA A 123 -0.93 12.44 -5.15
N GLU A 124 -1.60 13.55 -4.85
CA GLU A 124 -2.42 13.69 -3.66
C GLU A 124 -3.57 12.68 -3.63
N GLN A 125 -4.32 12.52 -4.73
CA GLN A 125 -5.41 11.55 -4.83
C GLN A 125 -4.92 10.10 -4.70
N VAL A 126 -3.84 9.77 -5.40
CA VAL A 126 -3.24 8.41 -5.33
C VAL A 126 -2.85 8.08 -3.89
N ILE A 127 -2.15 8.98 -3.21
CA ILE A 127 -1.71 8.73 -1.83
C ILE A 127 -2.89 8.67 -0.86
N LEU A 128 -3.80 9.62 -0.90
CA LEU A 128 -4.92 9.65 0.04
C LEU A 128 -5.92 8.52 -0.15
N VAL A 129 -6.00 7.94 -1.35
CA VAL A 129 -6.92 6.82 -1.64
C VAL A 129 -6.25 5.46 -1.48
N LEU A 130 -5.00 5.29 -1.96
CA LEU A 130 -4.32 3.99 -1.95
C LEU A 130 -3.59 3.71 -0.63
N VAL A 131 -3.00 4.74 -0.01
CA VAL A 131 -2.19 4.52 1.20
C VAL A 131 -2.98 3.93 2.36
N PRO A 132 -4.21 4.37 2.69
CA PRO A 132 -4.92 3.81 3.82
C PRO A 132 -5.20 2.30 3.72
N PRO A 133 -5.72 1.75 2.60
CA PRO A 133 -5.89 0.31 2.46
C PRO A 133 -4.55 -0.45 2.47
N LEU A 134 -3.53 0.07 1.78
CA LEU A 134 -2.20 -0.55 1.76
C LEU A 134 -1.54 -0.53 3.15
N ALA A 135 -1.68 0.58 3.87
CA ALA A 135 -1.18 0.68 5.24
C ALA A 135 -1.87 -0.30 6.18
N LEU A 136 -3.18 -0.52 6.00
CA LEU A 136 -3.92 -1.52 6.76
C LEU A 136 -3.38 -2.93 6.50
N ILE A 137 -3.20 -3.31 5.23
CA ILE A 137 -2.62 -4.60 4.84
C ILE A 137 -1.22 -4.75 5.42
N PHE A 138 -0.38 -3.72 5.28
CA PHE A 138 0.98 -3.72 5.80
C PHE A 138 1.02 -3.85 7.33
N LEU A 139 0.12 -3.16 8.02
CA LEU A 139 0.02 -3.21 9.49
C LEU A 139 -0.42 -4.59 9.95
N VAL A 140 -1.44 -5.19 9.32
CA VAL A 140 -1.92 -6.53 9.65
C VAL A 140 -0.82 -7.57 9.40
N LEU A 141 -0.21 -7.57 8.23
CA LEU A 141 0.89 -8.49 7.93
C LEU A 141 2.09 -8.24 8.85
N GLY A 142 2.43 -6.98 9.11
CA GLY A 142 3.53 -6.60 9.99
C GLY A 142 3.35 -7.12 11.41
N THR A 143 2.15 -7.03 11.99
CA THR A 143 1.88 -7.58 13.34
C THR A 143 2.01 -9.10 13.40
N ILE A 144 1.67 -9.80 12.30
CA ILE A 144 1.86 -11.25 12.19
C ILE A 144 3.36 -11.58 12.06
N PHE A 145 4.13 -10.85 11.26
CA PHE A 145 5.57 -11.08 11.09
C PHE A 145 6.36 -10.83 12.39
N VAL A 146 6.00 -9.79 13.12
CA VAL A 146 6.62 -9.46 14.42
C VAL A 146 6.16 -10.43 15.53
N GLY A 147 5.18 -11.29 15.26
CA GLY A 147 4.67 -12.27 16.20
C GLY A 147 3.75 -11.69 17.30
N ILE A 148 3.25 -10.46 17.11
CA ILE A 148 2.32 -9.79 18.02
C ILE A 148 0.92 -10.38 17.87
N ALA A 149 0.53 -10.72 16.64
CA ALA A 149 -0.78 -11.26 16.33
C ALA A 149 -0.69 -12.59 15.57
N THR A 150 -1.63 -13.49 15.86
CA THR A 150 -1.88 -14.66 15.02
C THR A 150 -2.57 -14.27 13.72
N PRO A 151 -2.53 -15.10 12.66
CA PRO A 151 -3.26 -14.81 11.41
C PRO A 151 -4.75 -14.56 11.61
N THR A 152 -5.38 -15.27 12.57
CA THR A 152 -6.79 -15.10 12.90
C THR A 152 -7.07 -13.75 13.56
N GLU A 153 -6.23 -13.35 14.52
CA GLU A 153 -6.32 -12.03 15.15
C GLU A 153 -6.02 -10.92 14.16
N GLY A 154 -5.03 -11.11 13.26
CA GLY A 154 -4.72 -10.22 12.17
C GLY A 154 -5.91 -10.00 11.23
N GLY A 155 -6.64 -11.07 10.90
CA GLY A 155 -7.88 -10.99 10.13
C GLY A 155 -8.95 -10.14 10.82
N GLY A 156 -9.15 -10.34 12.12
CA GLY A 156 -10.06 -9.53 12.93
C GLY A 156 -9.67 -8.05 12.98
N MET A 157 -8.38 -7.76 13.19
CA MET A 157 -7.85 -6.38 13.14
C MET A 157 -8.03 -5.75 11.76
N GLY A 158 -7.82 -6.53 10.69
CA GLY A 158 -8.04 -6.08 9.31
C GLY A 158 -9.50 -5.69 9.07
N ALA A 159 -10.44 -6.51 9.52
CA ALA A 159 -11.87 -6.22 9.40
C ALA A 159 -12.26 -4.95 10.18
N LEU A 160 -11.80 -4.81 11.41
CA LEU A 160 -12.04 -3.59 12.21
C LEU A 160 -11.40 -2.36 11.56
N GLY A 161 -10.16 -2.48 11.06
CA GLY A 161 -9.48 -1.40 10.36
C GLY A 161 -10.21 -0.97 9.09
N ALA A 162 -10.71 -1.92 8.30
CA ALA A 162 -11.50 -1.63 7.11
C ALA A 162 -12.81 -0.91 7.45
N MET A 163 -13.49 -1.33 8.54
CA MET A 163 -14.69 -0.64 9.04
C MET A 163 -14.38 0.79 9.47
N LEU A 164 -13.28 1.01 10.19
CA LEU A 164 -12.84 2.35 10.61
C LEU A 164 -12.51 3.24 9.42
N LEU A 165 -11.84 2.71 8.40
CA LEU A 165 -11.57 3.42 7.15
C LEU A 165 -12.85 3.79 6.40
N ALA A 166 -13.82 2.87 6.32
CA ALA A 166 -15.10 3.12 5.70
C ALA A 166 -15.91 4.21 6.45
N LEU A 167 -15.86 4.19 7.79
CA LEU A 167 -16.46 5.19 8.65
C LEU A 167 -15.79 6.57 8.48
N ALA A 168 -14.45 6.61 8.47
CA ALA A 168 -13.69 7.85 8.28
C ALA A 168 -13.98 8.49 6.91
N ASN A 169 -14.18 7.68 5.88
CA ASN A 169 -14.56 8.11 4.54
C ASN A 169 -16.08 8.35 4.37
N ARG A 170 -16.87 8.25 5.44
CA ARG A 170 -18.33 8.39 5.42
C ARG A 170 -19.03 7.48 4.41
N ARG A 171 -18.46 6.31 4.16
CA ARG A 171 -18.99 5.28 3.23
C ARG A 171 -19.55 4.06 3.95
N LEU A 172 -19.53 4.03 5.27
CA LEU A 172 -20.14 2.95 6.05
C LEU A 172 -21.65 3.12 6.06
N SER A 173 -22.37 2.18 5.46
CA SER A 173 -23.82 2.06 5.57
C SER A 173 -24.20 0.70 6.16
N THR A 174 -25.36 0.63 6.81
CA THR A 174 -25.89 -0.63 7.38
C THR A 174 -26.12 -1.69 6.31
N ASP A 175 -26.47 -1.28 5.09
CA ASP A 175 -26.70 -2.19 3.97
C ASP A 175 -25.38 -2.78 3.44
N LEU A 176 -24.33 -1.97 3.37
CA LEU A 176 -22.97 -2.43 3.03
C LEU A 176 -22.46 -3.43 4.06
N LEU A 177 -22.70 -3.17 5.34
CA LEU A 177 -22.30 -4.07 6.41
C LEU A 177 -23.03 -5.42 6.31
N LYS A 178 -24.36 -5.39 6.07
CA LYS A 178 -25.14 -6.62 5.85
C LYS A 178 -24.68 -7.40 4.63
N GLN A 179 -24.37 -6.72 3.52
CA GLN A 179 -23.84 -7.37 2.32
C GLN A 179 -22.50 -8.05 2.59
N ALA A 180 -21.59 -7.37 3.29
CA ALA A 180 -20.28 -7.93 3.66
C ALA A 180 -20.39 -9.12 4.63
N MET A 181 -21.40 -9.14 5.50
CA MET A 181 -21.64 -10.28 6.41
C MET A 181 -22.33 -11.47 5.73
N ASN A 182 -23.02 -11.26 4.62
CA ASN A 182 -23.74 -12.30 3.88
C ASN A 182 -22.91 -12.90 2.72
N SER A 183 -21.70 -12.39 2.47
CA SER A 183 -20.73 -12.91 1.49
C SER A 183 -19.82 -13.96 2.10
#